data_864a4a06786835d9a53f6a600c0c761a
#
_entry.id   864a4a06786835d9a53f6a600c0c761a
#
_cell.length_a   1.000
_cell.length_b   1.000
_cell.length_c   1.000
_cell.angle_alpha   90.00
_cell.angle_beta   90.00
_cell.angle_gamma   90.00
#
_symmetry.space_group_name_H-M   'P 1'
#
loop_
_entity.id
_entity.type
_entity.pdbx_description
1 polymer ?
#
loop_
_entity_poly.entity_id
_entity_poly.type
_entity_poly.pdbx_seq_one_letter_code
_entity_poly.pdbx_strand_id
1 'polypeptide(L)'
;MLIDEVDKADIEFPNDLLQELDKMAFHVYETGENVTAEKRPVVIITSNNEKELPDAFLRRCFFHYIKFPDQDTLEKIVRVHYPNIKQTLLSTALRQFFELREQHGLKKKTSTSEAL
;
A
#
# COMPACT_ATOMS: atom_id res chain seq x y z
N MET A 1 7.86 10.96 7.28
CA MET A 1 8.58 9.97 6.45
C MET A 1 7.56 8.99 5.90
N LEU A 2 7.62 8.65 4.62
CA LEU A 2 6.79 7.62 3.99
C LEU A 2 7.69 6.44 3.62
N ILE A 3 7.24 5.22 3.95
CA ILE A 3 7.87 3.96 3.55
C ILE A 3 6.79 3.18 2.81
N ASP A 4 6.99 3.03 1.53
CA ASP A 4 5.99 2.43 0.63
C ASP A 4 6.29 0.96 0.40
N GLU A 5 5.23 0.13 0.33
CA GLU A 5 5.31 -1.29 -0.01
C GLU A 5 6.28 -2.10 0.87
N VAL A 6 6.21 -1.93 2.20
CA VAL A 6 7.11 -2.60 3.16
C VAL A 6 7.12 -4.14 3.04
N ASP A 7 6.04 -4.72 2.54
CA ASP A 7 5.89 -6.15 2.31
C ASP A 7 6.67 -6.69 1.10
N LYS A 8 7.23 -5.81 0.25
CA LYS A 8 8.13 -6.20 -0.84
C LYS A 8 9.59 -6.33 -0.42
N ALA A 9 9.93 -5.75 0.72
CA ALA A 9 11.28 -5.88 1.28
C ALA A 9 11.57 -7.30 1.80
N ASP A 10 12.82 -7.53 2.21
CA ASP A 10 13.23 -8.77 2.85
C ASP A 10 12.50 -8.96 4.18
N ILE A 11 12.34 -10.22 4.60
CA ILE A 11 11.54 -10.59 5.77
C ILE A 11 12.06 -9.98 7.08
N GLU A 12 13.34 -9.66 7.14
CA GLU A 12 13.99 -9.05 8.32
C GLU A 12 13.83 -7.53 8.35
N PHE A 13 13.66 -6.90 7.19
CA PHE A 13 13.59 -5.45 7.04
C PHE A 13 12.58 -4.75 7.97
N PRO A 14 11.33 -5.24 8.16
CA PRO A 14 10.39 -4.59 9.07
C PRO A 14 10.89 -4.52 10.51
N ASN A 15 11.61 -5.54 10.98
CA ASN A 15 12.16 -5.56 12.34
C ASN A 15 13.37 -4.62 12.46
N ASP A 16 14.24 -4.59 11.46
CA ASP A 16 15.39 -3.68 11.42
C ASP A 16 14.94 -2.23 11.39
N LEU A 17 13.94 -1.93 10.56
CA LEU A 17 13.31 -0.62 10.51
C LEU A 17 12.79 -0.16 11.87
N LEU A 18 12.12 -1.04 12.62
CA LEU A 18 11.64 -0.71 13.96
C LEU A 18 12.78 -0.39 14.92
N GLN A 19 13.87 -1.15 14.84
CA GLN A 19 15.04 -0.93 15.68
C GLN A 19 15.67 0.45 15.42
N GLU A 20 15.77 0.84 14.16
CA GLU A 20 16.32 2.13 13.77
C GLU A 20 15.41 3.29 14.15
N LEU A 21 14.11 3.11 14.01
CA LEU A 21 13.10 4.10 14.47
C LEU A 21 13.10 4.25 16.00
N ASP A 22 13.31 3.17 16.74
CA ASP A 22 13.41 3.22 18.20
C ASP A 22 14.69 3.94 18.66
N LYS A 23 15.82 3.64 18.01
CA LYS A 23 17.11 4.29 18.27
C LYS A 23 17.20 5.71 17.73
N MET A 24 16.30 6.08 16.80
CA MET A 24 16.36 7.34 16.05
C MET A 24 17.71 7.55 15.34
N ALA A 25 18.33 6.47 14.90
CA ALA A 25 19.63 6.47 14.25
C ALA A 25 19.75 5.28 13.30
N PHE A 26 20.44 5.48 12.20
CA PHE A 26 20.83 4.40 11.30
C PHE A 26 22.26 4.58 10.79
N HIS A 27 22.88 3.47 10.42
CA HIS A 27 24.22 3.43 9.86
C HIS A 27 24.17 3.31 8.34
N VAL A 28 24.87 4.19 7.64
CA VAL A 28 25.03 4.14 6.18
C VAL A 28 26.29 3.33 5.89
N TYR A 29 26.12 2.08 5.48
CA TYR A 29 27.25 1.16 5.25
C TYR A 29 28.21 1.64 4.15
N GLU A 30 27.69 2.30 3.11
CA GLU A 30 28.46 2.76 1.96
C GLU A 30 29.42 3.92 2.30
N THR A 31 29.01 4.78 3.22
CA THR A 31 29.83 5.95 3.63
C THR A 31 30.46 5.79 5.00
N GLY A 32 30.02 4.82 5.80
CA GLY A 32 30.43 4.63 7.19
C GLY A 32 29.87 5.68 8.15
N GLU A 33 28.90 6.46 7.72
CA GLU A 33 28.30 7.52 8.52
C GLU A 33 27.18 7.01 9.42
N ASN A 34 27.05 7.59 10.62
CA ASN A 34 25.89 7.40 11.48
C ASN A 34 25.00 8.64 11.41
N VAL A 35 23.76 8.46 10.96
CA VAL A 35 22.76 9.52 10.91
C VAL A 35 21.87 9.40 12.14
N THR A 36 21.74 10.48 12.89
CA THR A 36 20.91 10.53 14.11
C THR A 36 19.85 11.61 13.95
N ALA A 37 18.61 11.31 14.30
CA ALA A 37 17.52 12.27 14.26
C ALA A 37 17.38 12.98 15.60
N GLU A 38 17.29 14.31 15.60
CA GLU A 38 17.03 15.13 16.79
C GLU A 38 15.57 15.04 17.25
N LYS A 39 14.65 14.82 16.33
CA LYS A 39 13.21 14.74 16.60
C LYS A 39 12.62 13.48 16.00
N ARG A 40 11.71 12.84 16.76
CA ARG A 40 11.03 11.62 16.28
C ARG A 40 10.16 11.95 15.06
N PRO A 41 10.40 11.31 13.92
CA PRO A 41 9.58 11.50 12.72
C PRO A 41 8.21 10.87 12.88
N VAL A 42 7.19 11.45 12.25
CA VAL A 42 5.95 10.72 11.95
C VAL A 42 6.23 9.82 10.76
N VAL A 43 6.00 8.52 10.94
CA VAL A 43 6.25 7.50 9.91
C VAL A 43 4.93 6.94 9.42
N ILE A 44 4.73 6.96 8.12
CA ILE A 44 3.59 6.33 7.44
C ILE A 44 4.17 5.19 6.61
N ILE A 45 3.59 4.00 6.78
CA ILE A 45 4.06 2.78 6.12
C ILE A 45 2.88 2.21 5.35
N THR A 46 3.09 1.83 4.09
CA THR A 46 2.09 1.15 3.29
C THR A 46 2.47 -0.30 3.03
N SER A 47 1.46 -1.14 2.85
CA SER A 47 1.61 -2.54 2.47
C SER A 47 0.43 -2.97 1.60
N ASN A 48 0.70 -3.72 0.55
CA ASN A 48 -0.31 -4.36 -0.28
C ASN A 48 -0.73 -5.75 0.25
N ASN A 49 -0.18 -6.16 1.39
CA ASN A 49 -0.42 -7.46 2.02
C ASN A 49 -0.06 -8.65 1.10
N GLU A 50 1.02 -8.50 0.32
CA GLU A 50 1.54 -9.58 -0.53
C GLU A 50 2.32 -10.63 0.30
N LYS A 51 2.94 -10.19 1.39
CA LYS A 51 3.59 -11.02 2.40
C LYS A 51 3.07 -10.66 3.79
N GLU A 52 2.99 -11.64 4.67
CA GLU A 52 2.67 -11.40 6.07
C GLU A 52 3.76 -10.58 6.75
N LEU A 53 3.36 -9.52 7.42
CA LEU A 53 4.26 -8.72 8.25
C LEU A 53 4.40 -9.34 9.64
N PRO A 54 5.59 -9.27 10.26
CA PRO A 54 5.78 -9.83 11.59
C PRO A 54 4.85 -9.22 12.64
N ASP A 55 4.30 -10.05 13.52
CA ASP A 55 3.44 -9.61 14.64
C ASP A 55 4.09 -8.53 15.50
N ALA A 56 5.39 -8.64 15.73
CA ALA A 56 6.16 -7.65 16.49
C ALA A 56 6.14 -6.27 15.83
N PHE A 57 6.13 -6.23 14.49
CA PHE A 57 6.00 -5.01 13.70
C PHE A 57 4.58 -4.44 13.82
N LEU A 58 3.56 -5.28 13.57
CA LEU A 58 2.17 -4.84 13.58
C LEU A 58 1.73 -4.26 14.94
N ARG A 59 2.18 -4.85 16.05
CA ARG A 59 1.88 -4.36 17.42
C ARG A 59 2.39 -2.96 17.74
N ARG A 60 3.35 -2.46 16.98
CA ARG A 60 3.93 -1.11 17.14
C ARG A 60 3.34 -0.08 16.21
N CYS A 61 2.42 -0.48 15.32
CA CYS A 61 1.79 0.36 14.33
C CYS A 61 0.33 0.66 14.67
N PHE A 62 -0.11 1.88 14.39
CA PHE A 62 -1.54 2.16 14.26
C PHE A 62 -1.97 1.69 12.87
N PHE A 63 -2.87 0.72 12.84
CA PHE A 63 -3.27 0.07 11.62
C PHE A 63 -4.51 0.72 11.01
N HIS A 64 -4.45 1.02 9.72
CA HIS A 64 -5.59 1.48 8.94
C HIS A 64 -5.72 0.66 7.66
N TYR A 65 -6.85 -0.02 7.52
CA TYR A 65 -7.13 -0.82 6.34
C TYR A 65 -7.90 0.01 5.30
N ILE A 66 -7.30 0.21 4.13
CA ILE A 66 -7.94 0.89 3.00
C ILE A 66 -8.74 -0.17 2.23
N LYS A 67 -10.08 -0.09 2.35
CA LYS A 67 -10.97 -0.97 1.60
C LYS A 67 -10.94 -0.63 0.13
N PHE A 68 -11.04 -1.68 -0.70
CA PHE A 68 -11.26 -1.47 -2.12
C PHE A 68 -12.58 -0.70 -2.34
N PRO A 69 -12.60 0.31 -3.24
CA PRO A 69 -13.78 1.12 -3.46
C PRO A 69 -14.95 0.29 -4.02
N ASP A 70 -16.17 0.65 -3.65
CA ASP A 70 -17.37 0.14 -4.29
C ASP A 70 -17.51 0.67 -5.72
N GLN A 71 -18.50 0.16 -6.45
CA GLN A 71 -18.71 0.50 -7.85
C GLN A 71 -18.96 2.00 -8.05
N ASP A 72 -19.75 2.63 -7.17
CA ASP A 72 -20.07 4.05 -7.27
C ASP A 72 -18.87 4.94 -7.02
N THR A 73 -18.05 4.57 -6.06
CA THR A 73 -16.79 5.26 -5.75
C THR A 73 -15.79 5.09 -6.89
N LEU A 74 -15.67 3.87 -7.43
CA LEU A 74 -14.76 3.60 -8.55
C LEU A 74 -15.21 4.35 -9.82
N GLU A 75 -16.52 4.46 -10.07
CA GLU A 75 -17.05 5.29 -11.16
C GLU A 75 -16.61 6.75 -11.04
N LYS A 76 -16.71 7.32 -9.83
CA LYS A 76 -16.25 8.71 -9.56
C LYS A 76 -14.74 8.86 -9.80
N ILE A 77 -13.94 7.90 -9.35
CA ILE A 77 -12.49 7.90 -9.57
C ILE A 77 -12.19 7.90 -11.07
N VAL A 78 -12.78 6.98 -11.82
CA VAL A 78 -12.56 6.90 -13.28
C VAL A 78 -12.96 8.19 -13.98
N ARG A 79 -14.07 8.84 -13.57
CA ARG A 79 -14.49 10.12 -14.16
C ARG A 79 -13.54 11.27 -13.86
N VAL A 80 -12.85 11.27 -12.72
CA VAL A 80 -11.81 12.26 -12.43
C VAL A 80 -10.63 12.12 -13.41
N HIS A 81 -10.22 10.89 -13.73
CA HIS A 81 -9.14 10.64 -14.67
C HIS A 81 -9.55 10.75 -16.14
N TYR A 82 -10.80 10.37 -16.46
CA TYR A 82 -11.36 10.35 -17.81
C TYR A 82 -12.70 11.12 -17.87
N PRO A 83 -12.70 12.46 -17.80
CA PRO A 83 -13.93 13.25 -17.71
C PRO A 83 -14.92 13.06 -18.87
N ASN A 84 -14.40 12.72 -20.05
CA ASN A 84 -15.19 12.59 -21.29
C ASN A 84 -15.58 11.12 -21.61
N ILE A 85 -15.39 10.19 -20.67
CA ILE A 85 -15.73 8.77 -20.90
C ILE A 85 -17.25 8.62 -21.12
N LYS A 86 -17.62 7.84 -22.14
CA LYS A 86 -19.04 7.53 -22.40
C LYS A 86 -19.61 6.67 -21.29
N GLN A 87 -20.82 7.05 -20.80
CA GLN A 87 -21.48 6.36 -19.69
C GLN A 87 -21.66 4.85 -19.96
N THR A 88 -22.06 4.49 -21.19
CA THR A 88 -22.26 3.09 -21.58
C THR A 88 -20.97 2.26 -21.50
N LEU A 89 -19.85 2.85 -21.90
CA LEU A 89 -18.56 2.19 -21.82
C LEU A 89 -18.15 2.00 -20.35
N LEU A 90 -18.26 3.06 -19.55
CA LEU A 90 -17.90 3.04 -18.12
C LEU A 90 -18.72 2.00 -17.35
N SER A 91 -20.03 2.00 -17.49
CA SER A 91 -20.90 1.05 -16.79
C SER A 91 -20.62 -0.41 -17.20
N THR A 92 -20.36 -0.65 -18.48
CA THR A 92 -20.03 -2.01 -18.97
C THR A 92 -18.67 -2.47 -18.43
N ALA A 93 -17.67 -1.60 -18.49
CA ALA A 93 -16.33 -1.90 -17.99
C ALA A 93 -16.32 -2.18 -16.48
N LEU A 94 -16.99 -1.34 -15.69
CA LEU A 94 -17.07 -1.53 -14.24
C LEU A 94 -17.80 -2.84 -13.88
N ARG A 95 -18.91 -3.15 -14.56
CA ARG A 95 -19.60 -4.41 -14.32
C ARG A 95 -18.69 -5.62 -14.60
N GLN A 96 -18.02 -5.66 -15.74
CA GLN A 96 -17.10 -6.75 -16.07
C GLN A 96 -15.93 -6.83 -15.09
N PHE A 97 -15.40 -5.69 -14.68
CA PHE A 97 -14.32 -5.64 -13.70
C PHE A 97 -14.74 -6.25 -12.35
N PHE A 98 -15.92 -5.91 -11.83
CA PHE A 98 -16.41 -6.47 -10.57
C PHE A 98 -16.77 -7.95 -10.71
N GLU A 99 -17.35 -8.39 -11.82
CA GLU A 99 -17.62 -9.79 -12.10
C GLU A 99 -16.31 -10.62 -12.09
N LEU A 100 -15.26 -10.13 -12.75
CA LEU A 100 -13.93 -10.78 -12.73
C LEU A 100 -13.32 -10.81 -11.33
N ARG A 101 -13.46 -9.71 -10.57
CA ARG A 101 -12.92 -9.60 -9.22
C ARG A 101 -13.61 -10.56 -8.23
N GLU A 102 -14.89 -10.85 -8.42
CA GLU A 102 -15.67 -11.78 -7.59
C GLU A 102 -15.44 -13.25 -7.95
N GLN A 103 -14.84 -13.55 -9.10
CA GLN A 103 -14.56 -14.93 -9.47
C GLN A 103 -13.64 -15.61 -8.45
N HIS A 104 -14.13 -16.70 -7.85
CA HIS A 104 -13.36 -17.51 -6.94
C HIS A 104 -12.23 -18.24 -7.68
N GLY A 105 -10.98 -18.00 -7.27
CA GLY A 105 -9.82 -18.71 -7.83
C GLY A 105 -8.75 -17.81 -8.47
N LEU A 106 -8.95 -16.50 -8.55
CA LEU A 106 -7.88 -15.59 -8.92
C LEU A 106 -6.83 -15.52 -7.80
N LYS A 107 -5.58 -15.84 -8.13
CA LYS A 107 -4.45 -15.79 -7.18
C LYS A 107 -4.21 -14.38 -6.63
N LYS A 108 -4.55 -13.35 -7.42
CA LYS A 108 -4.46 -11.94 -7.04
C LYS A 108 -5.74 -11.23 -7.48
N LYS A 109 -6.37 -10.51 -6.55
CA LYS A 109 -7.52 -9.66 -6.91
C LYS A 109 -7.00 -8.41 -7.62
N THR A 110 -7.68 -8.03 -8.70
CA THR A 110 -7.36 -6.81 -9.46
C THR A 110 -7.40 -5.57 -8.58
N SER A 111 -6.47 -4.65 -8.81
CA SER A 111 -6.34 -3.39 -8.07
C SER A 111 -7.07 -2.23 -8.77
N THR A 112 -7.14 -1.09 -8.10
CA THR A 112 -7.75 0.13 -8.69
C THR A 112 -6.96 0.62 -9.89
N SER A 113 -5.63 0.47 -9.89
CA SER A 113 -4.77 0.88 -11.01
C SER A 113 -4.98 0.05 -12.28
N GLU A 114 -5.47 -1.19 -12.16
CA GLU A 114 -5.80 -2.04 -13.29
C GLU A 114 -7.17 -1.73 -13.90
N ALA A 115 -7.99 -0.92 -13.19
CA ALA A 115 -9.28 -0.44 -13.66
C ALA A 115 -9.19 0.89 -14.43
N LEU A 116 -8.06 1.61 -14.35
CA LEU A 116 -7.78 2.88 -15.01
C LEU A 116 -6.98 2.66 -16.29
#